data_bc5d272d4f83898bfe2c23aaade94469
#
_entry.id   bc5d272d4f83898bfe2c23aaade94469
#
_cell.length_a   1.000
_cell.length_b   1.000
_cell.length_c   1.000
_cell.angle_alpha   90.00
_cell.angle_beta   90.00
_cell.angle_gamma   90.00
#
_symmetry.space_group_name_H-M   'P 1'
#
loop_
_entity.id
_entity.type
_entity.pdbx_description
1 polymer ?
#
loop_
_entity_poly.entity_id
_entity_poly.type
_entity_poly.pdbx_seq_one_letter_code
_entity_poly.pdbx_strand_id
1 'polypeptide(L)' 'MKAVLSNRIFMEVDNTLQSKIDEELTYAIPPRNPLDPPFIIKNMGIVRKGLVTLPIGRTDLIPEDYEVVDKRVYA' A
#
# COMPACT_ATOMS: atom_id res chain seq x y z
N MET A 1 -9.90 5.81 -11.99
CA MET A 1 -8.89 6.20 -10.98
C MET A 1 -7.49 5.95 -11.51
N LYS A 2 -6.49 6.51 -10.91
CA LYS A 2 -5.14 6.59 -11.45
C LYS A 2 -4.10 6.11 -10.46
N ALA A 3 -3.08 5.43 -10.93
CA ALA A 3 -1.92 5.01 -10.13
C ALA A 3 -0.64 5.53 -10.78
N VAL A 4 0.28 6.07 -9.98
CA VAL A 4 1.56 6.59 -10.44
C VAL A 4 2.68 5.76 -9.83
N LEU A 5 3.56 5.24 -10.69
CA LEU A 5 4.73 4.48 -10.28
C LEU A 5 5.96 5.39 -10.28
N SER A 6 6.60 5.53 -9.13
CA SER A 6 7.86 6.24 -9.00
C SER A 6 8.74 5.48 -7.98
N ASN A 7 9.33 6.15 -6.99
CA ASN A 7 10.01 5.44 -5.90
C ASN A 7 9.05 4.59 -5.07
N ARG A 8 7.78 4.99 -5.06
CA ARG A 8 6.66 4.26 -4.43
C ARG A 8 5.47 4.34 -5.38
N ILE A 9 4.46 3.53 -5.11
CA ILE A 9 3.20 3.58 -5.85
C ILE A 9 2.30 4.62 -5.16
N PHE A 10 1.81 5.60 -5.92
CA PHE A 10 0.81 6.55 -5.45
C PHE A 10 -0.50 6.21 -6.16
N MET A 11 -1.53 5.86 -5.40
CA MET A 11 -2.76 5.33 -5.97
C MET A 11 -3.98 6.05 -5.38
N GLU A 12 -4.90 6.49 -6.25
CA GLU A 12 -6.19 7.01 -5.83
C GLU A 12 -7.07 5.85 -5.37
N VAL A 13 -7.74 6.01 -4.24
CA VAL A 13 -8.59 4.95 -3.66
C VAL A 13 -9.88 5.54 -3.11
N ASP A 14 -10.94 4.71 -3.09
CA ASP A 14 -12.14 4.98 -2.29
C ASP A 14 -11.98 4.34 -0.90
N ASN A 15 -12.97 4.53 -0.03
CA ASN A 15 -12.92 4.00 1.33
C ASN A 15 -12.83 2.47 1.34
N THR A 16 -13.56 1.80 0.45
CA THR A 16 -13.58 0.33 0.38
C THR A 16 -12.23 -0.21 -0.06
N LEU A 17 -11.67 0.34 -1.12
CA LEU A 17 -10.38 -0.09 -1.63
C LEU A 17 -9.25 0.24 -0.67
N GLN A 18 -9.30 1.40 -0.01
CA GLN A 18 -8.31 1.79 0.99
C GLN A 18 -8.27 0.78 2.14
N SER A 19 -9.44 0.39 2.65
CA SER A 19 -9.52 -0.61 3.72
C SER A 19 -8.96 -1.96 3.29
N LYS A 20 -9.27 -2.39 2.07
CA LYS A 20 -8.77 -3.66 1.53
C LYS A 20 -7.25 -3.65 1.39
N ILE A 21 -6.68 -2.58 0.87
CA ILE A 21 -5.23 -2.45 0.70
C ILE A 21 -4.53 -2.38 2.06
N ASP A 22 -5.08 -1.63 3.01
CA ASP A 22 -4.54 -1.56 4.36
C ASP A 22 -4.49 -2.94 5.01
N GLU A 23 -5.54 -3.73 4.87
CA GLU A 23 -5.58 -5.10 5.37
C GLU A 23 -4.51 -5.98 4.72
N GLU A 24 -4.34 -5.89 3.41
CA GLU A 24 -3.34 -6.67 2.66
C GLU A 24 -1.91 -6.30 3.04
N LEU A 25 -1.65 -5.05 3.39
CA LEU A 25 -0.32 -4.56 3.71
C LEU A 25 -0.03 -4.48 5.21
N THR A 26 -1.00 -4.85 6.05
CA THR A 26 -0.84 -4.89 7.50
C THR A 26 -0.66 -6.33 7.93
N TYR A 27 0.38 -6.61 8.70
CA TYR A 27 0.57 -7.94 9.28
C TYR A 27 1.15 -7.85 10.68
N ALA A 28 0.93 -8.90 11.47
CA ALA A 28 1.40 -8.98 12.85
C ALA A 28 2.55 -10.00 12.94
N ILE A 29 3.61 -9.61 13.63
CA ILE A 29 4.70 -10.52 13.95
C ILE A 29 4.42 -11.05 15.36
N PRO A 30 4.33 -12.41 15.54
CA PRO A 30 4.11 -12.98 16.86
C PRO A 30 5.24 -12.60 17.80
N PRO A 31 4.94 -12.25 19.08
CA PRO A 31 5.97 -11.92 20.05
C PRO A 31 6.75 -13.17 20.47
N ARG A 32 8.01 -13.00 20.84
CA ARG A 32 8.82 -14.09 21.40
C ARG A 32 8.31 -14.51 22.79
N ASN A 33 7.80 -13.55 23.52
CA ASN A 33 7.21 -13.79 24.85
C ASN A 33 5.68 -13.73 24.70
N PRO A 34 4.94 -14.78 25.10
CA PRO A 34 3.47 -14.78 24.93
C PRO A 34 2.76 -13.70 25.76
N LEU A 35 3.45 -13.06 26.70
CA LEU A 35 2.88 -11.97 27.49
C LEU A 35 3.01 -10.61 26.80
N ASP A 36 3.82 -10.52 25.73
CA ASP A 36 4.00 -9.27 25.00
C ASP A 36 2.95 -9.14 23.87
N PRO A 37 2.53 -7.90 23.54
CA PRO A 37 1.64 -7.70 22.40
C PRO A 37 2.36 -7.98 21.09
N PRO A 38 1.63 -8.42 20.03
CA PRO A 38 2.24 -8.61 18.71
C PRO A 38 2.70 -7.28 18.13
N PHE A 39 3.77 -7.33 17.33
CA PHE A 39 4.27 -6.16 16.63
C PHE A 39 3.52 -6.01 15.30
N ILE A 40 2.87 -4.87 15.11
CA ILE A 40 2.06 -4.59 13.92
C ILE A 40 2.89 -3.80 12.93
N ILE A 41 3.00 -4.30 11.70
CA ILE A 41 3.71 -3.63 10.60
C ILE A 41 2.68 -3.20 9.56
N LYS A 42 2.71 -1.91 9.21
CA LYS A 42 1.87 -1.34 8.15
C LYS A 42 2.76 -0.79 7.05
N ASN A 43 2.58 -1.28 5.85
CA ASN A 43 3.35 -0.86 4.68
C ASN A 43 2.61 0.14 3.78
N MET A 44 1.32 0.39 4.05
CA MET A 44 0.57 1.42 3.36
C MET A 44 0.74 2.77 4.05
N GLY A 45 1.04 3.82 3.29
CA GLY A 45 1.04 5.19 3.78
C GLY A 45 -0.15 5.97 3.24
N ILE A 46 -0.69 6.90 4.03
CA ILE A 46 -1.75 7.79 3.58
C ILE A 46 -1.13 9.15 3.29
N VAL A 47 -1.19 9.59 2.03
CA VAL A 47 -0.69 10.90 1.61
C VAL A 47 -1.73 11.97 1.91
N ARG A 48 -2.98 11.69 1.54
CA ARG A 48 -4.14 12.55 1.79
C ARG A 48 -5.40 11.69 1.67
N LYS A 49 -6.56 12.27 1.98
CA LYS A 49 -7.82 11.56 1.81
C LYS A 49 -8.00 11.13 0.35
N GLY A 50 -8.14 9.85 0.14
CA GLY A 50 -8.31 9.28 -1.20
C GLY A 50 -7.03 9.03 -1.98
N LEU A 51 -5.84 9.25 -1.38
CA LEU A 51 -4.56 8.98 -2.02
C LEU A 51 -3.63 8.26 -1.04
N VAL A 52 -3.16 7.08 -1.41
CA VAL A 52 -2.30 6.25 -0.57
C VAL A 52 -0.98 5.94 -1.29
N THR A 53 0.04 5.58 -0.51
CA THR A 53 1.31 5.09 -1.05
C THR A 53 1.47 3.62 -0.72
N LEU A 54 2.07 2.86 -1.66
CA LEU A 54 2.34 1.43 -1.52
C LEU A 54 3.80 1.16 -1.84
N PRO A 55 4.38 0.05 -1.34
CA PRO A 55 5.71 -0.38 -1.77
C PRO A 55 5.72 -0.63 -3.29
N ILE A 56 6.79 -0.23 -3.96
CA ILE A 56 6.88 -0.32 -5.43
C ILE A 56 6.77 -1.77 -5.94
N GLY A 57 7.11 -2.76 -5.11
CA GLY A 57 6.99 -4.17 -5.47
C GLY A 57 5.57 -4.73 -5.44
N ARG A 58 4.57 -3.95 -5.03
CA ARG A 58 3.19 -4.40 -4.87
C ARG A 58 2.27 -3.85 -5.96
N THR A 59 2.72 -3.90 -7.21
CA THR A 59 1.90 -3.50 -8.36
C THR A 59 0.69 -4.40 -8.57
N ASP A 60 0.71 -5.60 -8.02
CA ASP A 60 -0.41 -6.54 -8.04
C ASP A 60 -1.66 -5.99 -7.34
N LEU A 61 -1.52 -4.99 -6.46
CA LEU A 61 -2.64 -4.37 -5.77
C LEU A 61 -3.36 -3.31 -6.61
N ILE A 62 -2.79 -2.93 -7.77
CA ILE A 62 -3.42 -1.96 -8.66
C ILE A 62 -4.49 -2.68 -9.49
N PRO A 63 -5.78 -2.25 -9.40
CA PRO A 63 -6.83 -2.84 -10.21
C PRO A 63 -6.58 -2.65 -11.72
N GLU A 64 -7.07 -3.58 -12.53
CA GLU A 64 -6.84 -3.59 -13.98
C GLU A 64 -7.44 -2.37 -14.69
N ASP A 65 -8.52 -1.81 -14.15
CA ASP A 65 -9.21 -0.66 -14.72
C ASP A 65 -8.55 0.68 -14.38
N TYR A 66 -7.44 0.67 -13.63
CA TYR A 66 -6.72 1.89 -13.29
C TYR A 66 -5.84 2.34 -14.45
N GLU A 67 -5.80 3.65 -14.67
CA GLU A 67 -4.79 4.27 -15.52
C GLU A 67 -3.44 4.28 -14.76
N VAL A 68 -2.44 3.61 -15.30
CA VAL A 68 -1.12 3.52 -14.68
C VAL A 68 -0.15 4.44 -15.40
N VAL A 69 0.46 5.36 -14.64
CA VAL A 69 1.50 6.26 -15.16
C VAL A 69 2.83 5.84 -14.54
N ASP A 70 3.76 5.42 -15.37
CA ASP A 70 5.09 4.97 -14.93
C ASP A 70 6.06 6.15 -15.04
N LYS A 71 6.51 6.64 -13.88
CA LYS A 71 7.50 7.72 -13.78
C LYS A 71 8.80 7.23 -13.14
N ARG A 72 9.01 5.94 -13.10
CA ARG A 72 10.25 5.38 -12.56
C ARG A 72 11.44 5.76 -13.43
N VAL A 73 12.55 6.08 -12.77
CA VAL A 73 13.80 6.38 -13.47
C VAL A 73 14.60 5.09 -13.55
N TYR A 74 14.95 4.70 -14.77
CA TYR A 74 15.80 3.53 -15.02
C TYR A 74 17.25 4.00 -15.22
N ALA A 75 18.13 3.42 -14.45
CA ALA A 75 19.56 3.72 -14.58
C ALA A 75 20.18 2.86 -15.68
#